data_a0ed9babb975b40d6fb9b07ef1505a4d
#
_entry.id   a0ed9babb975b40d6fb9b07ef1505a4d
#
_cell.length_a   1.000
_cell.length_b   1.000
_cell.length_c   1.000
_cell.angle_alpha   90.00
_cell.angle_beta   90.00
_cell.angle_gamma   90.00
#
_symmetry.space_group_name_H-M   'P 1'
#
loop_
_entity.id
_entity.type
_entity.pdbx_description
1 polymer ?
#
loop_
_entity_poly.entity_id
_entity_poly.type
_entity_poly.pdbx_seq_one_letter_code
_entity_poly.pdbx_strand_id
1 'polypeptide(L)'
;MYPREAEEIERGALEVLIRPDAVGAEPFLATCALGFRDSAVPMGLWSTPNPEEICAVSGGYAYVIDTAAPERFAMIEHRPVLEVRPVADAGLLLFVGHRSIVAWGREGLAWESEKLSDEGITITTVEGGLLRGLGWEMRSNTEEAFALDLKTGGACSAFPC
;
A
#
# COMPACT_ATOMS: atom_id res chain seq x y z
N MET A 1 10.25 -9.33 14.93
CA MET A 1 8.86 -8.95 15.27
C MET A 1 8.79 -7.43 15.33
N TYR A 2 7.86 -6.82 14.66
CA TYR A 2 7.70 -5.39 14.66
C TYR A 2 6.90 -4.93 15.89
N PRO A 3 7.38 -3.89 16.62
CA PRO A 3 6.68 -3.35 17.78
C PRO A 3 5.27 -2.87 17.39
N ARG A 4 4.36 -2.85 18.32
CA ARG A 4 2.93 -2.49 18.23
C ARG A 4 2.01 -3.57 17.66
N GLU A 5 2.55 -4.61 17.01
CA GLU A 5 1.76 -5.70 16.45
C GLU A 5 1.86 -7.01 17.28
N ALA A 6 2.54 -6.96 18.41
CA ALA A 6 2.80 -8.14 19.23
C ALA A 6 1.52 -8.84 19.71
N GLU A 7 0.48 -8.09 20.03
CA GLU A 7 -0.82 -8.63 20.46
C GLU A 7 -1.61 -9.27 19.29
N GLU A 8 -1.31 -8.85 18.05
CA GLU A 8 -2.01 -9.35 16.86
C GLU A 8 -1.38 -10.63 16.31
N ILE A 9 -0.15 -10.95 16.72
CA ILE A 9 0.57 -12.17 16.31
C ILE A 9 -0.13 -13.43 16.83
N GLU A 10 -0.92 -13.36 17.88
CA GLU A 10 -1.74 -14.48 18.32
C GLU A 10 -2.70 -15.00 17.23
N ARG A 11 -3.05 -14.17 16.26
CA ARG A 11 -3.86 -14.56 15.09
C ARG A 11 -3.07 -15.29 14.02
N GLY A 12 -1.76 -15.29 14.11
CA GLY A 12 -0.81 -15.81 13.13
C GLY A 12 0.12 -14.74 12.61
N ALA A 13 1.06 -15.15 11.78
CA ALA A 13 2.02 -14.24 11.16
C ALA A 13 2.40 -14.72 9.75
N LEU A 14 2.81 -13.79 8.90
CA LEU A 14 3.56 -14.06 7.70
C LEU A 14 5.04 -13.96 8.02
N GLU A 15 5.78 -15.04 7.82
CA GLU A 15 7.23 -15.06 7.96
C GLU A 15 7.88 -14.93 6.58
N VAL A 16 8.78 -13.96 6.44
CA VAL A 16 9.49 -13.66 5.20
C VAL A 16 11.00 -13.72 5.47
N LEU A 17 11.66 -14.69 4.83
CA LEU A 17 13.12 -14.74 4.84
C LEU A 17 13.65 -13.80 3.76
N ILE A 18 14.35 -12.75 4.16
CA ILE A 18 14.94 -11.75 3.28
C ILE A 18 16.45 -12.00 3.21
N ARG A 19 16.96 -12.10 1.97
CA ARG A 19 18.38 -12.23 1.67
C ARG A 19 18.78 -11.06 0.78
N PRO A 20 19.32 -9.97 1.38
CA PRO A 20 19.74 -8.82 0.59
C PRO A 20 20.92 -9.18 -0.34
N ASP A 21 20.92 -8.62 -1.54
CA ASP A 21 22.05 -8.78 -2.48
C ASP A 21 23.24 -7.85 -2.16
N ALA A 22 23.04 -6.89 -1.26
CA ALA A 22 24.07 -5.94 -0.88
C ALA A 22 25.23 -6.62 -0.14
N VAL A 23 26.46 -6.28 -0.54
CA VAL A 23 27.67 -6.80 0.09
C VAL A 23 27.70 -6.42 1.57
N GLY A 24 27.80 -7.43 2.44
CA GLY A 24 27.85 -7.22 3.88
C GLY A 24 26.50 -7.15 4.59
N ALA A 25 25.39 -7.23 3.85
CA ALA A 25 24.08 -7.34 4.44
C ALA A 25 23.79 -8.80 4.84
N GLU A 26 23.29 -9.00 6.06
CA GLU A 26 22.96 -10.33 6.56
C GLU A 26 21.50 -10.71 6.25
N PRO A 27 21.22 -11.98 5.96
CA PRO A 27 19.85 -12.47 5.88
C PRO A 27 19.12 -12.32 7.20
N PHE A 28 17.83 -12.00 7.13
CA PHE A 28 16.98 -11.91 8.32
C PHE A 28 15.57 -12.45 8.06
N LEU A 29 14.89 -12.80 9.15
CA LEU A 29 13.50 -13.23 9.13
C LEU A 29 12.61 -12.08 9.61
N ALA A 30 11.75 -11.60 8.72
CA ALA A 30 10.71 -10.65 9.07
C ALA A 30 9.43 -11.41 9.46
N THR A 31 8.93 -11.16 10.66
CA THR A 31 7.66 -11.71 11.15
C THR A 31 6.62 -10.58 11.13
N CYS A 32 5.69 -10.65 10.20
CA CYS A 32 4.65 -9.67 9.98
C CYS A 32 3.34 -10.20 10.57
N ALA A 33 2.71 -9.42 11.46
CA ALA A 33 1.42 -9.81 12.04
C ALA A 33 0.37 -10.06 10.96
N LEU A 34 -0.42 -11.13 11.12
CA LEU A 34 -1.51 -11.43 10.21
C LEU A 34 -2.71 -10.54 10.54
N GLY A 35 -3.13 -9.75 9.55
CA GLY A 35 -4.32 -8.91 9.66
C GLY A 35 -5.61 -9.72 9.57
N PHE A 36 -6.26 -9.65 8.42
CA PHE A 36 -7.53 -10.31 8.19
C PHE A 36 -7.33 -11.67 7.52
N ARG A 37 -8.12 -12.67 7.94
CA ARG A 37 -8.16 -13.99 7.32
C ARG A 37 -9.21 -14.08 6.22
N ASP A 38 -9.24 -13.09 5.37
CA ASP A 38 -10.15 -13.02 4.24
C ASP A 38 -9.35 -13.15 2.93
N SER A 39 -9.77 -14.05 2.07
CA SER A 39 -9.14 -14.25 0.76
C SER A 39 -9.27 -13.03 -0.17
N ALA A 40 -10.16 -12.09 0.14
CA ALA A 40 -10.32 -10.86 -0.62
C ALA A 40 -9.26 -9.80 -0.29
N VAL A 41 -8.54 -9.93 0.84
CA VAL A 41 -7.46 -9.01 1.19
C VAL A 41 -6.11 -9.54 0.69
N PRO A 42 -5.20 -8.65 0.23
CA PRO A 42 -3.93 -9.10 -0.33
C PRO A 42 -3.01 -9.73 0.72
N MET A 43 -2.24 -10.71 0.25
CA MET A 43 -1.15 -11.33 0.98
C MET A 43 -0.01 -11.61 0.01
N GLY A 44 1.19 -11.19 0.32
CA GLY A 44 2.36 -11.44 -0.52
C GLY A 44 3.46 -10.40 -0.36
N LEU A 45 4.31 -10.36 -1.37
CA LEU A 45 5.48 -9.49 -1.43
C LEU A 45 5.42 -8.64 -2.70
N TRP A 46 5.81 -7.38 -2.58
CA TRP A 46 5.93 -6.45 -3.70
C TRP A 46 7.27 -5.73 -3.63
N SER A 47 7.85 -5.46 -4.79
CA SER A 47 8.95 -4.50 -4.90
C SER A 47 8.42 -3.09 -4.67
N THR A 48 9.21 -2.25 -4.02
CA THR A 48 8.94 -0.82 -3.93
C THR A 48 9.75 -0.05 -4.99
N PRO A 49 9.46 1.22 -5.24
CA PRO A 49 10.29 2.06 -6.09
C PRO A 49 11.73 2.24 -5.58
N ASN A 50 11.96 1.98 -4.29
CA ASN A 50 13.30 1.95 -3.70
C ASN A 50 13.83 0.50 -3.74
N PRO A 51 14.93 0.21 -4.47
CA PRO A 51 15.49 -1.15 -4.56
C PRO A 51 16.04 -1.70 -3.23
N GLU A 52 16.23 -0.84 -2.24
CA GLU A 52 16.69 -1.24 -0.89
C GLU A 52 15.53 -1.57 0.06
N GLU A 53 14.30 -1.52 -0.43
CA GLU A 53 13.11 -1.83 0.34
C GLU A 53 12.32 -2.99 -0.26
N ILE A 54 11.58 -3.68 0.58
CA ILE A 54 10.57 -4.66 0.20
C ILE A 54 9.26 -4.38 0.93
N CYS A 55 8.15 -4.56 0.24
CA CYS A 55 6.83 -4.49 0.84
C CYS A 55 6.30 -5.89 1.11
N ALA A 56 6.00 -6.19 2.37
CA ALA A 56 5.32 -7.41 2.80
C ALA A 56 3.89 -7.06 3.22
N VAL A 57 2.92 -7.77 2.67
CA VAL A 57 1.50 -7.59 3.03
C VAL A 57 0.98 -8.90 3.61
N SER A 58 0.48 -8.83 4.82
CA SER A 58 0.02 -9.96 5.61
C SER A 58 -1.45 -9.77 6.01
N GLY A 59 -2.36 -10.32 5.21
CA GLY A 59 -3.81 -10.17 5.43
C GLY A 59 -4.27 -8.71 5.43
N GLY A 60 -3.80 -7.91 4.48
CA GLY A 60 -4.10 -6.49 4.36
C GLY A 60 -3.28 -5.56 5.27
N TYR A 61 -2.40 -6.09 6.13
CA TYR A 61 -1.41 -5.29 6.86
C TYR A 61 -0.15 -5.16 6.03
N ALA A 62 0.22 -3.95 5.64
CA ALA A 62 1.34 -3.69 4.75
C ALA A 62 2.53 -3.07 5.50
N TYR A 63 3.70 -3.67 5.33
CA TYR A 63 4.97 -3.25 5.92
C TYR A 63 5.97 -2.99 4.81
N VAL A 64 6.59 -1.82 4.82
CA VAL A 64 7.74 -1.51 3.96
C VAL A 64 8.99 -1.60 4.81
N ILE A 65 9.91 -2.47 4.43
CA ILE A 65 11.06 -2.88 5.22
C ILE A 65 12.35 -2.57 4.46
N ASP A 66 13.27 -1.86 5.11
CA ASP A 66 14.63 -1.67 4.60
C ASP A 66 15.40 -2.99 4.68
N THR A 67 15.89 -3.47 3.55
CA THR A 67 16.54 -4.80 3.46
C THR A 67 17.94 -4.83 4.06
N ALA A 68 18.60 -3.68 4.19
CA ALA A 68 19.93 -3.57 4.82
C ALA A 68 19.84 -3.23 6.31
N ALA A 69 18.75 -2.59 6.73
CA ALA A 69 18.53 -2.15 8.11
C ALA A 69 17.06 -2.39 8.51
N PRO A 70 16.67 -3.65 8.80
CA PRO A 70 15.27 -4.04 9.00
C PRO A 70 14.59 -3.38 10.22
N GLU A 71 15.34 -2.79 11.12
CA GLU A 71 14.82 -1.91 12.18
C GLU A 71 14.21 -0.62 11.61
N ARG A 72 14.55 -0.25 10.38
CA ARG A 72 13.91 0.81 9.60
C ARG A 72 12.79 0.20 8.78
N PHE A 73 11.58 0.39 9.25
CA PHE A 73 10.38 -0.05 8.57
C PHE A 73 9.27 0.98 8.71
N ALA A 74 8.33 0.96 7.79
CA ALA A 74 7.10 1.72 7.87
C ALA A 74 5.91 0.77 7.77
N MET A 75 4.87 1.05 8.50
CA MET A 75 3.60 0.39 8.37
C MET A 75 2.62 1.32 7.66
N ILE A 76 1.96 0.81 6.63
CA ILE A 76 0.91 1.55 5.95
C ILE A 76 -0.31 1.60 6.87
N GLU A 77 -0.88 2.78 7.07
CA GLU A 77 -1.95 2.98 8.07
C GLU A 77 -3.29 2.38 7.65
N HIS A 78 -3.48 2.07 6.37
CA HIS A 78 -4.68 1.36 5.92
C HIS A 78 -4.75 -0.05 6.50
N ARG A 79 -5.81 -0.33 7.23
CA ARG A 79 -6.09 -1.62 7.87
C ARG A 79 -7.54 -2.04 7.65
N PRO A 80 -7.83 -2.82 6.62
CA PRO A 80 -6.88 -3.44 5.69
C PRO A 80 -6.52 -2.54 4.51
N VAL A 81 -5.36 -2.79 3.92
CA VAL A 81 -5.10 -2.53 2.51
C VAL A 81 -5.92 -3.54 1.72
N LEU A 82 -6.68 -3.06 0.74
CA LEU A 82 -7.57 -3.90 -0.08
C LEU A 82 -6.95 -4.26 -1.44
N GLU A 83 -6.07 -3.41 -1.95
CA GLU A 83 -5.33 -3.64 -3.18
C GLU A 83 -3.94 -3.03 -3.07
N VAL A 84 -2.94 -3.73 -3.59
CA VAL A 84 -1.59 -3.20 -3.80
C VAL A 84 -1.34 -3.12 -5.29
N ARG A 85 -1.05 -1.94 -5.81
CA ARG A 85 -0.89 -1.70 -7.24
C ARG A 85 0.41 -0.99 -7.57
N PRO A 86 1.37 -1.67 -8.20
CA PRO A 86 2.56 -1.03 -8.76
C PRO A 86 2.20 -0.12 -9.94
N VAL A 87 2.76 1.08 -9.97
CA VAL A 87 2.69 2.03 -11.09
C VAL A 87 4.12 2.41 -11.46
N ALA A 88 4.77 1.53 -12.21
CA ALA A 88 6.19 1.63 -12.52
C ALA A 88 6.55 2.92 -13.25
N ASP A 89 5.74 3.35 -14.20
CA ASP A 89 5.98 4.57 -14.98
C ASP A 89 5.93 5.85 -14.12
N ALA A 90 5.21 5.82 -13.02
CA ALA A 90 5.15 6.92 -12.06
C ALA A 90 6.14 6.74 -10.90
N GLY A 91 6.83 5.60 -10.80
CA GLY A 91 7.70 5.27 -9.68
C GLY A 91 6.94 5.19 -8.35
N LEU A 92 5.75 4.60 -8.35
CA LEU A 92 4.88 4.50 -7.19
C LEU A 92 4.43 3.06 -6.94
N LEU A 93 4.22 2.75 -5.67
CA LEU A 93 3.45 1.60 -5.19
C LEU A 93 2.22 2.14 -4.46
N LEU A 94 1.04 1.82 -4.95
CA LEU A 94 -0.22 2.30 -4.39
C LEU A 94 -0.81 1.28 -3.43
N PHE A 95 -1.30 1.77 -2.31
CA PHE A 95 -2.05 1.02 -1.31
C PHE A 95 -3.47 1.57 -1.26
N VAL A 96 -4.42 0.78 -1.72
CA VAL A 96 -5.82 1.16 -1.78
C VAL A 96 -6.52 0.69 -0.51
N GLY A 97 -7.08 1.61 0.24
CA GLY A 97 -7.92 1.33 1.40
C GLY A 97 -9.41 1.43 1.08
N HIS A 98 -10.25 1.39 2.11
CA HIS A 98 -11.71 1.58 1.95
C HIS A 98 -12.08 2.99 1.48
N ARG A 99 -11.31 4.00 1.92
CA ARG A 99 -11.72 5.42 1.79
C ARG A 99 -10.73 6.28 1.02
N SER A 100 -9.45 5.93 1.03
CA SER A 100 -8.37 6.70 0.43
C SER A 100 -7.28 5.79 -0.13
N ILE A 101 -6.36 6.39 -0.86
CA ILE A 101 -5.21 5.73 -1.47
C ILE A 101 -3.94 6.36 -0.90
N VAL A 102 -3.00 5.52 -0.50
CA VAL A 102 -1.64 5.91 -0.13
C VAL A 102 -0.69 5.54 -1.27
N ALA A 103 0.19 6.45 -1.64
CA ALA A 103 1.25 6.21 -2.60
C ALA A 103 2.62 6.21 -1.91
N TRP A 104 3.39 5.18 -2.17
CA TRP A 104 4.76 5.02 -1.72
C TRP A 104 5.71 5.22 -2.89
N GLY A 105 6.65 6.12 -2.74
CA GLY A 105 7.66 6.43 -3.73
C GLY A 105 9.05 5.96 -3.30
N ARG A 106 10.07 6.37 -4.06
CA ARG A 106 11.47 6.03 -3.76
C ARG A 106 11.96 6.59 -2.42
N GLU A 107 11.47 7.75 -2.03
CA GLU A 107 11.85 8.44 -0.79
C GLU A 107 10.91 8.15 0.40
N GLY A 108 10.00 7.20 0.26
CA GLY A 108 8.99 6.87 1.25
C GLY A 108 7.59 7.30 0.85
N LEU A 109 6.77 7.70 1.82
CA LEU A 109 5.41 8.20 1.58
C LEU A 109 5.46 9.39 0.61
N ALA A 110 4.86 9.21 -0.57
CA ALA A 110 4.77 10.26 -1.58
C ALA A 110 3.55 11.17 -1.34
N TRP A 111 2.40 10.55 -1.15
CA TRP A 111 1.14 11.25 -0.85
C TRP A 111 0.08 10.29 -0.31
N GLU A 112 -0.92 10.86 0.31
CA GLU A 112 -2.19 10.23 0.64
C GLU A 112 -3.32 11.07 0.06
N SER A 113 -4.29 10.43 -0.59
CA SER A 113 -5.43 11.12 -1.15
C SER A 113 -6.39 11.61 -0.05
N GLU A 114 -7.20 12.61 -0.37
CA GLU A 114 -8.41 12.87 0.40
C GLU A 114 -9.36 11.65 0.37
N LYS A 115 -10.42 11.73 1.12
CA LYS A 115 -11.46 10.70 1.11
C LYS A 115 -12.11 10.61 -0.27
N LEU A 116 -12.04 9.43 -0.88
CA LEU A 116 -12.58 9.13 -2.21
C LEU A 116 -13.87 8.30 -2.16
N SER A 117 -14.13 7.65 -1.02
CA SER A 117 -15.23 6.72 -0.86
C SER A 117 -15.69 6.65 0.59
N ASP A 118 -16.90 6.24 0.83
CA ASP A 118 -17.36 5.82 2.15
C ASP A 118 -17.01 4.36 2.42
N GLU A 119 -17.09 3.51 1.39
CA GLU A 119 -16.83 2.08 1.53
C GLU A 119 -16.39 1.44 0.20
N GLY A 120 -15.09 1.30 0.05
CA GLY A 120 -14.49 0.62 -1.11
C GLY A 120 -14.22 1.54 -2.29
N ILE A 121 -13.07 1.30 -2.90
CA ILE A 121 -12.55 2.04 -4.06
C ILE A 121 -12.27 1.04 -5.18
N THR A 122 -12.73 1.34 -6.38
CA THR A 122 -12.38 0.60 -7.59
C THR A 122 -11.55 1.47 -8.50
N ILE A 123 -10.30 1.09 -8.76
CA ILE A 123 -9.46 1.77 -9.76
C ILE A 123 -9.83 1.25 -11.15
N THR A 124 -10.20 2.15 -12.04
CA THR A 124 -10.61 1.82 -13.42
C THR A 124 -9.48 1.97 -14.42
N THR A 125 -8.70 3.06 -14.33
CA THR A 125 -7.53 3.29 -15.20
C THR A 125 -6.41 4.00 -14.47
N VAL A 126 -5.18 3.70 -14.90
CA VAL A 126 -3.96 4.42 -14.48
C VAL A 126 -3.16 4.67 -15.75
N GLU A 127 -3.21 5.89 -16.26
CA GLU A 127 -2.53 6.27 -17.50
C GLU A 127 -2.32 7.78 -17.59
N GLY A 128 -1.29 8.20 -18.31
CA GLY A 128 -1.03 9.62 -18.60
C GLY A 128 -0.84 10.49 -17.35
N GLY A 129 -0.32 9.92 -16.26
CA GLY A 129 -0.15 10.64 -15.00
C GLY A 129 -1.41 10.79 -14.16
N LEU A 130 -2.53 10.17 -14.60
CA LEU A 130 -3.82 10.19 -13.92
C LEU A 130 -4.23 8.80 -13.44
N LEU A 131 -4.81 8.77 -12.26
CA LEU A 131 -5.52 7.62 -11.72
C LEU A 131 -7.01 7.94 -11.70
N ARG A 132 -7.82 7.09 -12.29
CA ARG A 132 -9.29 7.21 -12.27
C ARG A 132 -9.91 6.01 -11.56
N GLY A 133 -11.02 6.26 -10.93
CA GLY A 133 -11.74 5.20 -10.23
C GLY A 133 -13.15 5.59 -9.85
N LEU A 134 -13.78 4.69 -9.12
CA LEU A 134 -15.11 4.83 -8.55
C LEU A 134 -15.03 4.64 -7.03
N GLY A 135 -15.71 5.47 -6.29
CA GLY A 135 -15.88 5.37 -4.85
C GLY A 135 -17.36 5.33 -4.51
N TRP A 136 -17.75 4.58 -3.47
CA TRP A 136 -19.12 4.50 -3.00
C TRP A 136 -19.47 5.70 -2.12
N GLU A 137 -20.54 6.40 -2.44
CA GLU A 137 -21.11 7.49 -1.64
C GLU A 137 -22.38 7.01 -0.93
N MET A 138 -22.34 6.91 0.39
CA MET A 138 -23.44 6.39 1.19
C MET A 138 -24.69 7.27 1.14
N ARG A 139 -24.55 8.59 1.03
CA ARG A 139 -25.68 9.51 1.04
C ARG A 139 -26.54 9.38 -0.21
N SER A 140 -25.90 9.31 -1.37
CA SER A 140 -26.58 9.15 -2.65
C SER A 140 -26.86 7.69 -2.98
N ASN A 141 -26.23 6.77 -2.25
CA ASN A 141 -26.25 5.32 -2.51
C ASN A 141 -25.83 4.99 -3.95
N THR A 142 -24.78 5.67 -4.43
CA THR A 142 -24.26 5.56 -5.80
C THR A 142 -22.73 5.49 -5.82
N GLU A 143 -22.18 4.99 -6.91
CA GLU A 143 -20.76 5.12 -7.19
C GLU A 143 -20.49 6.49 -7.81
N GLU A 144 -19.51 7.20 -7.25
CA GLU A 144 -19.04 8.49 -7.72
C GLU A 144 -17.67 8.35 -8.36
N ALA A 145 -17.52 8.90 -9.56
CA ALA A 145 -16.25 8.87 -10.27
C ALA A 145 -15.27 9.89 -9.67
N PHE A 146 -14.01 9.50 -9.56
CA PHE A 146 -12.94 10.38 -9.18
C PHE A 146 -11.74 10.27 -10.13
N ALA A 147 -10.92 11.31 -10.15
CA ALA A 147 -9.62 11.32 -10.80
C ALA A 147 -8.59 11.97 -9.88
N LEU A 148 -7.38 11.41 -9.83
CA LEU A 148 -6.26 11.91 -9.05
C LEU A 148 -5.05 12.13 -9.95
N ASP A 149 -4.30 13.19 -9.67
CA ASP A 149 -2.95 13.37 -10.20
C ASP A 149 -1.99 12.42 -9.49
N LEU A 150 -1.28 11.58 -10.23
CA LEU A 150 -0.34 10.60 -9.67
C LEU A 150 0.87 11.23 -8.97
N LYS A 151 1.22 12.47 -9.28
CA LYS A 151 2.35 13.15 -8.63
C LYS A 151 2.01 13.69 -7.25
N THR A 152 0.76 14.13 -7.07
CA THR A 152 0.36 14.85 -5.87
C THR A 152 -0.71 14.14 -5.04
N GLY A 153 -1.42 13.17 -5.62
CA GLY A 153 -2.60 12.55 -5.01
C GLY A 153 -3.81 13.49 -4.93
N GLY A 154 -3.69 14.68 -5.50
CA GLY A 154 -4.77 15.67 -5.51
C GLY A 154 -5.88 15.30 -6.48
N ALA A 155 -7.12 15.64 -6.13
CA ALA A 155 -8.27 15.44 -6.99
C ALA A 155 -8.16 16.33 -8.25
N CYS A 156 -8.41 15.72 -9.41
CA CYS A 156 -8.52 16.40 -10.68
C CYS A 156 -9.99 16.55 -11.05
N SER A 157 -10.43 17.77 -11.32
CA SER A 157 -11.70 17.98 -12.02
C SER A 157 -11.58 17.47 -13.46
N ALA A 158 -12.68 17.08 -14.09
CA ALA A 158 -12.77 16.33 -15.37
C ALA A 158 -12.07 16.96 -16.61
N PHE A 159 -11.22 17.96 -16.42
CA PHE A 159 -10.37 18.59 -17.43
C PHE A 159 -8.89 18.52 -17.01
N PRO A 160 -7.94 18.61 -17.96
CA PRO A 160 -6.55 18.25 -17.66
C PRO A 160 -6.02 18.97 -16.43
N CYS A 161 -5.44 18.16 -15.56
CA CYS A 161 -4.70 18.65 -14.41
C CYS A 161 -3.45 19.41 -14.88
#